data_5ee930b539c64c35e5e7c708bb56feab
#
_entry.id   5ee930b539c64c35e5e7c708bb56feab
#
_cell.length_a   1.000
_cell.length_b   1.000
_cell.length_c   1.000
_cell.angle_alpha   90.00
_cell.angle_beta   90.00
_cell.angle_gamma   90.00
#
_symmetry.space_group_name_H-M   'P 1'
#
loop_
_entity.id
_entity.type
_entity.pdbx_description
1 polymer ?
#
loop_
_entity_poly.entity_id
_entity_poly.type
_entity_poly.pdbx_seq_one_letter_code
_entity_poly.pdbx_strand_id
1 'polypeptide(L)'
;MKGFNMKIRNRKTAVTGIGVCAAIALVAIQPLSSSNAATPLLEVTTTQSKDSALYSGDTANFTVQIKNVGNEPTQITAAASTSQTLATECQTLIGRVLLPNETLNCAKEGVQVSGLPGGVYQEKTVFDATAGDNAKATFASTATINLWWYGRIPGYWKNHSDQWTTQYLPSNFLQDVFVIPNSLLTDGILDNDSEPGKDTLMSTLTYQGGTTLKGAAQILLRAASAALLNEAYYGKSYPGAPSLEYLVARVNVVLASENKAQYIVLAGYFEKWNNGVRTALA
;
A
#
# COMPACT_ATOMS: atom_id res chain seq x y z
N MET A 1 -8.42 32.40 48.09
CA MET A 1 -7.95 31.43 47.08
C MET A 1 -8.27 31.97 45.72
N LYS A 2 -7.22 32.30 44.93
CA LYS A 2 -7.37 33.02 43.67
C LYS A 2 -7.59 32.00 42.52
N GLY A 3 -8.75 32.10 41.82
CA GLY A 3 -9.05 31.31 40.64
C GLY A 3 -8.29 31.83 39.41
N PHE A 4 -7.65 30.92 38.72
CA PHE A 4 -6.95 31.18 37.44
C PHE A 4 -7.90 30.86 36.28
N ASN A 5 -8.33 31.92 35.60
CA ASN A 5 -9.16 31.81 34.38
C ASN A 5 -8.24 31.67 33.17
N MET A 6 -8.19 30.51 32.57
CA MET A 6 -7.47 30.26 31.32
C MET A 6 -8.41 30.44 30.13
N LYS A 7 -8.24 31.51 29.41
CA LYS A 7 -9.02 31.87 28.20
C LYS A 7 -8.40 31.20 26.97
N ILE A 8 -9.01 30.12 26.50
CA ILE A 8 -8.59 29.44 25.28
C ILE A 8 -9.09 30.26 24.08
N ARG A 9 -8.16 30.82 23.33
CA ARG A 9 -8.44 31.48 22.03
C ARG A 9 -8.47 30.41 20.93
N ASN A 10 -9.66 30.11 20.44
CA ASN A 10 -9.86 29.39 19.18
C ASN A 10 -9.39 30.26 17.99
N ARG A 11 -8.25 29.93 17.41
CA ARG A 11 -7.92 30.40 16.06
C ARG A 11 -8.39 29.35 15.04
N LYS A 12 -9.46 29.66 14.36
CA LYS A 12 -9.85 28.97 13.11
C LYS A 12 -8.89 29.44 12.02
N THR A 13 -7.97 28.58 11.63
CA THR A 13 -7.18 28.79 10.40
C THR A 13 -7.81 27.91 9.33
N ALA A 14 -8.50 28.54 8.39
CA ALA A 14 -8.91 27.87 7.16
C ALA A 14 -7.67 27.69 6.30
N VAL A 15 -7.24 26.43 6.11
CA VAL A 15 -6.19 26.10 5.14
C VAL A 15 -6.87 25.57 3.90
N THR A 16 -7.07 26.47 2.92
CA THR A 16 -7.36 26.08 1.54
C THR A 16 -6.00 25.83 0.88
N GLY A 17 -5.52 24.61 0.97
CA GLY A 17 -4.27 24.20 0.35
C GLY A 17 -4.57 23.30 -0.85
N ILE A 18 -4.56 23.87 -2.06
CA ILE A 18 -4.39 23.12 -3.30
C ILE A 18 -2.90 22.75 -3.32
N GLY A 19 -2.58 21.59 -2.79
CA GLY A 19 -1.21 21.07 -2.79
C GLY A 19 -0.87 20.47 -4.16
N VAL A 20 -0.35 21.29 -5.05
CA VAL A 20 0.43 20.79 -6.18
C VAL A 20 1.81 20.45 -5.63
N CYS A 21 2.05 19.16 -5.35
CA CYS A 21 3.40 18.68 -5.03
C CYS A 21 4.25 18.72 -6.29
N ALA A 22 4.91 19.84 -6.54
CA ALA A 22 5.98 19.91 -7.53
C ALA A 22 7.20 19.18 -6.96
N ALA A 23 7.60 18.09 -7.59
CA ALA A 23 8.88 17.45 -7.30
C ALA A 23 10.01 18.42 -7.65
N ILE A 24 10.78 18.84 -6.67
CA ILE A 24 11.92 19.74 -6.88
C ILE A 24 13.04 18.93 -7.56
N ALA A 25 13.33 19.28 -8.80
CA ALA A 25 14.49 18.74 -9.52
C ALA A 25 15.79 19.17 -8.83
N LEU A 26 16.59 18.20 -8.41
CA LEU A 26 17.94 18.49 -7.91
C LEU A 26 18.83 18.84 -9.10
N VAL A 27 19.11 20.13 -9.29
CA VAL A 27 20.10 20.59 -10.26
C VAL A 27 21.49 20.26 -9.70
N ALA A 28 22.19 19.32 -10.34
CA ALA A 28 23.61 19.09 -10.06
C ALA A 28 24.43 20.28 -10.57
N ILE A 29 24.91 21.12 -9.66
CA ILE A 29 25.85 22.19 -9.98
C ILE A 29 27.24 21.56 -10.17
N GLN A 30 27.67 21.40 -11.41
CA GLN A 30 29.05 21.02 -11.72
C GLN A 30 29.97 22.26 -11.76
N PRO A 31 31.23 22.14 -11.28
CA PRO A 31 32.16 23.27 -11.34
C PRO A 31 32.48 23.62 -12.78
N LEU A 32 32.45 24.93 -13.07
CA LEU A 32 32.87 25.52 -14.36
C LEU A 32 34.32 25.20 -14.68
N SER A 33 34.56 24.16 -15.45
CA SER A 33 35.80 24.00 -16.18
C SER A 33 35.65 24.73 -17.52
N SER A 34 36.53 25.66 -17.80
CA SER A 34 36.57 26.53 -18.98
C SER A 34 36.94 25.75 -20.26
N SER A 35 35.96 25.05 -20.82
CA SER A 35 35.91 24.74 -22.25
C SER A 35 34.44 24.96 -22.66
N ASN A 36 34.23 25.69 -23.77
CA ASN A 36 32.90 26.03 -24.30
C ASN A 36 32.11 24.82 -24.83
N ALA A 37 32.22 23.67 -24.23
CA ALA A 37 31.42 22.51 -24.57
C ALA A 37 30.01 22.73 -24.00
N ALA A 38 29.02 22.84 -24.86
CA ALA A 38 27.61 22.98 -24.49
C ALA A 38 27.19 21.72 -23.72
N THR A 39 26.93 21.85 -22.43
CA THR A 39 26.42 20.76 -21.60
C THR A 39 24.91 20.63 -21.79
N PRO A 40 24.37 19.43 -22.04
CA PRO A 40 22.95 19.23 -22.11
C PRO A 40 22.30 19.66 -20.79
N LEU A 41 21.14 20.31 -20.85
CA LEU A 41 20.39 20.75 -19.69
C LEU A 41 18.89 20.44 -19.88
N LEU A 42 18.43 19.34 -19.29
CA LEU A 42 17.03 18.94 -19.32
C LEU A 42 16.38 19.11 -17.95
N GLU A 43 15.16 19.58 -17.95
CA GLU A 43 14.24 19.45 -16.83
C GLU A 43 13.37 18.22 -17.08
N VAL A 44 13.38 17.25 -16.18
CA VAL A 44 12.56 16.06 -16.25
C VAL A 44 11.58 16.07 -15.10
N THR A 45 10.28 15.95 -15.39
CA THR A 45 9.22 15.89 -14.40
C THR A 45 8.38 14.65 -14.61
N THR A 46 8.24 13.82 -13.59
CA THR A 46 7.34 12.67 -13.58
C THR A 46 6.14 12.96 -12.69
N THR A 47 4.94 12.86 -13.24
CA THR A 47 3.67 13.06 -12.54
C THR A 47 2.86 11.78 -12.53
N GLN A 48 2.05 11.60 -11.47
CA GLN A 48 1.15 10.46 -11.30
C GLN A 48 -0.31 10.93 -11.23
N SER A 49 -1.25 10.07 -11.61
CA SER A 49 -2.69 10.35 -11.58
C SER A 49 -3.30 10.30 -10.18
N LYS A 50 -2.59 9.75 -9.20
CA LYS A 50 -3.04 9.62 -7.80
C LYS A 50 -1.83 9.60 -6.84
N ASP A 51 -2.04 10.11 -5.63
CA ASP A 51 -1.01 10.17 -4.58
C ASP A 51 -1.02 8.94 -3.66
N SER A 52 -2.05 8.11 -3.77
CA SER A 52 -2.20 6.89 -2.97
C SER A 52 -2.88 5.78 -3.74
N ALA A 53 -2.51 4.54 -3.43
CA ALA A 53 -3.02 3.33 -4.08
C ALA A 53 -3.11 2.17 -3.09
N LEU A 54 -3.96 1.18 -3.39
CA LEU A 54 -3.95 -0.09 -2.69
C LEU A 54 -2.61 -0.80 -2.96
N TYR A 55 -1.95 -1.30 -1.91
CA TYR A 55 -0.58 -1.81 -1.96
C TYR A 55 -0.36 -2.97 -2.95
N SER A 56 -1.40 -3.67 -3.35
CA SER A 56 -1.30 -4.80 -4.27
C SER A 56 -2.31 -4.68 -5.41
N GLY A 57 -1.80 -4.63 -6.63
CA GLY A 57 -2.59 -4.74 -7.86
C GLY A 57 -3.47 -3.55 -8.22
N ASP A 58 -3.28 -2.40 -7.61
CA ASP A 58 -3.87 -1.15 -8.09
C ASP A 58 -3.01 -0.57 -9.22
N THR A 59 -3.57 0.34 -9.99
CA THR A 59 -2.88 0.96 -11.12
C THR A 59 -2.88 2.48 -10.99
N ALA A 60 -1.86 3.10 -11.60
CA ALA A 60 -1.78 4.54 -11.75
C ALA A 60 -1.32 4.90 -13.17
N ASN A 61 -1.69 6.09 -13.62
CA ASN A 61 -1.16 6.65 -14.85
C ASN A 61 0.02 7.54 -14.54
N PHE A 62 1.06 7.46 -15.35
CA PHE A 62 2.24 8.30 -15.24
C PHE A 62 2.44 9.09 -16.51
N THR A 63 2.85 10.34 -16.35
CA THR A 63 3.26 11.23 -17.45
C THR A 63 4.64 11.77 -17.12
N VAL A 64 5.56 11.66 -18.06
CA VAL A 64 6.92 12.19 -17.96
C VAL A 64 7.04 13.31 -18.97
N GLN A 65 7.41 14.49 -18.50
CA GLN A 65 7.71 15.64 -19.32
C GLN A 65 9.22 15.88 -19.31
N ILE A 66 9.80 16.08 -20.49
CA ILE A 66 11.21 16.38 -20.69
C ILE A 66 11.27 17.71 -21.43
N LYS A 67 11.89 18.73 -20.83
CA LYS A 67 12.05 20.05 -21.41
C LYS A 67 13.53 20.36 -21.54
N ASN A 68 13.95 20.84 -22.71
CA ASN A 68 15.28 21.42 -22.86
C ASN A 68 15.27 22.85 -22.27
N VAL A 69 15.91 23.01 -21.13
CA VAL A 69 16.08 24.33 -20.47
C VAL A 69 17.47 24.93 -20.73
N GLY A 70 18.28 24.26 -21.54
CA GLY A 70 19.52 24.77 -22.06
C GLY A 70 19.33 25.69 -23.28
N ASN A 71 20.43 26.21 -23.78
CA ASN A 71 20.50 27.08 -24.95
C ASN A 71 20.96 26.36 -26.23
N GLU A 72 21.26 25.07 -26.15
CA GLU A 72 21.73 24.24 -27.27
C GLU A 72 20.76 23.07 -27.53
N PRO A 73 20.66 22.63 -28.81
CA PRO A 73 19.90 21.43 -29.13
C PRO A 73 20.45 20.22 -28.37
N THR A 74 19.56 19.44 -27.76
CA THR A 74 19.90 18.30 -26.90
C THR A 74 19.24 17.04 -27.41
N GLN A 75 20.02 15.99 -27.68
CA GLN A 75 19.52 14.69 -28.13
C GLN A 75 19.37 13.73 -26.96
N ILE A 76 18.21 13.07 -26.86
CA ILE A 76 17.97 11.96 -25.92
C ILE A 76 18.70 10.72 -26.44
N THR A 77 19.56 10.12 -25.62
CA THR A 77 20.38 8.95 -26.02
C THR A 77 19.98 7.67 -25.29
N ALA A 78 19.37 7.78 -24.12
CA ALA A 78 18.80 6.65 -23.40
C ALA A 78 17.59 7.08 -22.56
N ALA A 79 16.70 6.14 -22.28
CA ALA A 79 15.55 6.29 -21.38
C ALA A 79 15.34 5.01 -20.60
N ALA A 80 15.14 5.12 -19.28
CA ALA A 80 14.84 4.04 -18.37
C ALA A 80 13.75 4.46 -17.36
N SER A 81 13.01 3.48 -16.84
CA SER A 81 11.99 3.72 -15.82
C SER A 81 11.89 2.51 -14.90
N THR A 82 11.39 2.70 -13.67
CA THR A 82 11.13 1.60 -12.72
C THR A 82 10.11 0.62 -13.32
N SER A 83 9.03 1.14 -13.90
CA SER A 83 8.08 0.33 -14.66
C SER A 83 8.59 0.05 -16.07
N GLN A 84 8.69 -1.24 -16.43
CA GLN A 84 9.09 -1.64 -17.78
C GLN A 84 8.12 -1.13 -18.85
N THR A 85 6.82 -1.04 -18.54
CA THR A 85 5.81 -0.56 -19.47
C THR A 85 5.94 0.94 -19.75
N LEU A 86 6.23 1.75 -18.75
CA LEU A 86 6.53 3.18 -18.93
C LEU A 86 7.89 3.37 -19.62
N ALA A 87 8.89 2.55 -19.27
CA ALA A 87 10.19 2.55 -19.95
C ALA A 87 10.02 2.37 -21.46
N THR A 88 9.20 1.39 -21.89
CA THR A 88 8.94 1.14 -23.32
C THR A 88 8.35 2.36 -24.03
N GLU A 89 7.41 3.06 -23.41
CA GLU A 89 6.84 4.28 -23.99
C GLU A 89 7.86 5.40 -24.10
N CYS A 90 8.69 5.60 -23.07
CA CYS A 90 9.70 6.64 -23.05
C CYS A 90 10.90 6.34 -23.98
N GLN A 91 11.19 5.07 -24.27
CA GLN A 91 12.21 4.68 -25.26
C GLN A 91 11.89 5.18 -26.68
N THR A 92 10.64 5.47 -27.01
CA THR A 92 10.24 6.08 -28.27
C THR A 92 10.84 7.48 -28.50
N LEU A 93 11.33 8.11 -27.43
CA LEU A 93 11.96 9.42 -27.47
C LEU A 93 13.46 9.35 -27.74
N ILE A 94 14.08 8.17 -27.72
CA ILE A 94 15.51 8.01 -28.02
C ILE A 94 15.80 8.42 -29.46
N GLY A 95 16.84 9.20 -29.64
CA GLY A 95 17.21 9.78 -30.91
C GLY A 95 16.53 11.12 -31.23
N ARG A 96 15.48 11.51 -30.48
CA ARG A 96 14.84 12.83 -30.64
C ARG A 96 15.79 13.95 -30.17
N VAL A 97 15.80 15.03 -30.91
CA VAL A 97 16.53 16.25 -30.60
C VAL A 97 15.53 17.28 -30.11
N LEU A 98 15.75 17.86 -28.93
CA LEU A 98 14.95 18.95 -28.39
C LEU A 98 15.70 20.26 -28.64
N LEU A 99 15.04 21.19 -29.32
CA LEU A 99 15.51 22.58 -29.42
C LEU A 99 15.38 23.29 -28.06
N PRO A 100 16.09 24.40 -27.83
CA PRO A 100 15.91 25.21 -26.64
C PRO A 100 14.43 25.54 -26.34
N ASN A 101 13.98 25.29 -25.13
CA ASN A 101 12.60 25.41 -24.65
C ASN A 101 11.60 24.42 -25.23
N GLU A 102 12.01 23.50 -26.10
CA GLU A 102 11.14 22.44 -26.58
C GLU A 102 10.84 21.42 -25.47
N THR A 103 9.63 20.85 -25.51
CA THR A 103 9.14 19.88 -24.57
C THR A 103 8.66 18.62 -25.29
N LEU A 104 9.06 17.44 -24.79
CA LEU A 104 8.54 16.16 -25.19
C LEU A 104 7.89 15.46 -24.00
N ASN A 105 6.95 14.56 -24.28
CA ASN A 105 6.26 13.78 -23.26
C ASN A 105 6.27 12.30 -23.63
N CYS A 106 6.34 11.45 -22.62
CA CYS A 106 5.92 10.05 -22.71
C CYS A 106 4.97 9.76 -21.55
N ALA A 107 3.99 8.89 -21.78
CA ALA A 107 2.99 8.57 -20.77
C ALA A 107 2.57 7.10 -20.87
N LYS A 108 2.16 6.53 -19.74
CA LYS A 108 1.59 5.19 -19.67
C LYS A 108 0.42 5.18 -18.70
N GLU A 109 -0.69 4.66 -19.18
CA GLU A 109 -1.86 4.37 -18.34
C GLU A 109 -1.80 2.96 -17.78
N GLY A 110 -2.44 2.76 -16.64
CA GLY A 110 -2.62 1.45 -16.05
C GLY A 110 -1.33 0.77 -15.57
N VAL A 111 -0.28 1.54 -15.22
CA VAL A 111 0.94 0.99 -14.63
C VAL A 111 0.61 0.38 -13.27
N GLN A 112 0.92 -0.90 -13.09
CA GLN A 112 0.73 -1.58 -11.80
C GLN A 112 1.64 -0.99 -10.74
N VAL A 113 1.04 -0.60 -9.61
CA VAL A 113 1.74 -0.15 -8.41
C VAL A 113 1.66 -1.23 -7.35
N SER A 114 2.80 -1.59 -6.77
CA SER A 114 2.89 -2.62 -5.74
C SER A 114 4.03 -2.34 -4.76
N GLY A 115 3.94 -2.93 -3.57
CA GLY A 115 4.95 -2.79 -2.54
C GLY A 115 4.48 -3.34 -1.21
N LEU A 116 4.94 -2.80 -0.10
CA LEU A 116 4.48 -3.17 1.24
C LEU A 116 3.37 -2.23 1.69
N PRO A 117 2.34 -2.71 2.40
CA PRO A 117 1.33 -1.86 3.00
C PRO A 117 1.95 -0.82 3.94
N GLY A 118 1.57 0.43 3.78
CA GLY A 118 2.16 1.55 4.52
C GLY A 118 3.51 2.02 3.99
N GLY A 119 4.02 1.41 2.91
CA GLY A 119 5.19 1.85 2.19
C GLY A 119 4.87 2.82 1.07
N VAL A 120 5.81 2.98 0.16
CA VAL A 120 5.67 3.83 -1.03
C VAL A 120 6.06 3.05 -2.29
N TYR A 121 5.38 3.35 -3.39
CA TYR A 121 5.83 3.00 -4.72
C TYR A 121 6.53 4.23 -5.32
N GLN A 122 7.70 4.02 -5.91
CA GLN A 122 8.46 5.06 -6.57
C GLN A 122 8.63 4.73 -8.06
N GLU A 123 8.07 5.57 -8.91
CA GLU A 123 8.31 5.54 -10.34
C GLU A 123 9.44 6.52 -10.66
N LYS A 124 10.65 5.99 -10.80
CA LYS A 124 11.84 6.75 -11.16
C LYS A 124 12.08 6.64 -12.67
N THR A 125 12.14 7.78 -13.35
CA THR A 125 12.53 7.87 -14.75
C THR A 125 13.90 8.51 -14.88
N VAL A 126 14.70 8.00 -15.81
CA VAL A 126 16.07 8.46 -16.06
C VAL A 126 16.27 8.63 -17.55
N PHE A 127 16.86 9.76 -17.96
CA PHE A 127 17.21 10.06 -19.34
C PHE A 127 18.67 10.43 -19.43
N ASP A 128 19.38 9.83 -20.40
CA ASP A 128 20.68 10.31 -20.82
C ASP A 128 20.52 11.18 -22.05
N ALA A 129 21.29 12.23 -22.12
CA ALA A 129 21.26 13.16 -23.24
C ALA A 129 22.66 13.67 -23.62
N THR A 130 22.78 14.13 -24.87
CA THR A 130 23.98 14.73 -25.40
C THR A 130 23.65 16.08 -26.04
N ALA A 131 24.60 17.05 -25.94
CA ALA A 131 24.53 18.32 -26.63
C ALA A 131 25.92 18.72 -27.16
N GLY A 132 25.96 19.56 -28.20
CA GLY A 132 27.17 20.11 -28.77
C GLY A 132 28.20 19.03 -29.11
N ASP A 133 29.40 19.18 -28.61
CA ASP A 133 30.60 18.31 -28.88
C ASP A 133 30.51 16.94 -28.16
N ASN A 134 29.32 16.32 -28.13
CA ASN A 134 29.04 15.06 -27.43
C ASN A 134 29.17 15.12 -25.90
N ALA A 135 29.01 16.29 -25.30
CA ALA A 135 28.87 16.40 -23.86
C ALA A 135 27.65 15.60 -23.41
N LYS A 136 27.82 14.78 -22.37
CA LYS A 136 26.77 13.87 -21.86
C LYS A 136 26.30 14.28 -20.47
N ALA A 137 25.01 14.13 -20.20
CA ALA A 137 24.46 14.25 -18.87
C ALA A 137 23.29 13.30 -18.67
N THR A 138 23.04 12.95 -17.40
CA THR A 138 21.93 12.09 -16.97
C THR A 138 20.98 12.92 -16.11
N PHE A 139 19.69 12.79 -16.39
CA PHE A 139 18.60 13.49 -15.72
C PHE A 139 17.61 12.48 -15.17
N ALA A 140 17.11 12.72 -13.97
CA ALA A 140 16.16 11.82 -13.34
C ALA A 140 15.03 12.58 -12.65
N SER A 141 13.86 11.95 -12.62
CA SER A 141 12.70 12.40 -11.83
C SER A 141 12.05 11.21 -11.15
N THR A 142 11.36 11.45 -10.05
CA THR A 142 10.67 10.40 -9.30
C THR A 142 9.28 10.88 -8.90
N ALA A 143 8.26 10.10 -9.25
CA ALA A 143 6.92 10.21 -8.72
C ALA A 143 6.71 9.20 -7.59
N THR A 144 5.97 9.57 -6.55
CA THR A 144 5.77 8.73 -5.36
C THR A 144 4.30 8.52 -5.10
N ILE A 145 3.89 7.26 -4.90
CA ILE A 145 2.53 6.87 -4.53
C ILE A 145 2.57 6.18 -3.17
N ASN A 146 1.80 6.65 -2.22
CA ASN A 146 1.64 6.02 -0.92
C ASN A 146 0.81 4.75 -1.04
N LEU A 147 1.27 3.65 -0.47
CA LEU A 147 0.60 2.37 -0.52
C LEU A 147 -0.17 2.12 0.77
N TRP A 148 -1.46 1.84 0.66
CA TRP A 148 -2.32 1.57 1.80
C TRP A 148 -2.98 0.19 1.70
N TRP A 149 -3.43 -0.32 2.85
CA TRP A 149 -4.28 -1.48 2.99
C TRP A 149 -5.53 -1.10 3.78
N TYR A 150 -6.70 -1.44 3.26
CA TYR A 150 -7.98 -1.14 3.89
C TYR A 150 -8.51 -2.38 4.59
N GLY A 151 -7.99 -2.66 5.80
CA GLY A 151 -8.54 -3.72 6.65
C GLY A 151 -9.89 -3.33 7.25
N ARG A 152 -10.73 -4.32 7.53
CA ARG A 152 -11.99 -4.17 8.24
C ARG A 152 -11.96 -5.04 9.48
N ILE A 153 -12.27 -4.42 10.63
CA ILE A 153 -12.25 -5.06 11.96
C ILE A 153 -13.39 -6.07 12.13
N PRO A 154 -13.31 -7.00 13.11
CA PRO A 154 -14.40 -7.94 13.40
C PRO A 154 -15.76 -7.28 13.59
N GLY A 155 -15.81 -6.13 14.28
CA GLY A 155 -17.05 -5.37 14.48
C GLY A 155 -17.68 -4.86 13.19
N TYR A 156 -16.86 -4.52 12.18
CA TYR A 156 -17.38 -4.17 10.86
C TYR A 156 -18.11 -5.36 10.23
N TRP A 157 -17.43 -6.50 10.11
CA TRP A 157 -17.98 -7.69 9.48
C TRP A 157 -19.23 -8.22 10.19
N LYS A 158 -19.26 -8.14 11.53
CA LYS A 158 -20.45 -8.49 12.32
C LYS A 158 -21.68 -7.67 11.91
N ASN A 159 -21.50 -6.39 11.64
CA ASN A 159 -22.61 -5.47 11.37
C ASN A 159 -22.93 -5.31 9.87
N HIS A 160 -22.14 -5.93 8.98
CA HIS A 160 -22.31 -5.84 7.53
C HIS A 160 -22.29 -7.23 6.89
N SER A 161 -23.15 -8.12 7.37
CA SER A 161 -23.25 -9.49 6.85
C SER A 161 -23.74 -9.56 5.40
N ASP A 162 -24.39 -8.52 4.92
CA ASP A 162 -24.80 -8.29 3.54
C ASP A 162 -23.60 -8.10 2.58
N GLN A 163 -22.43 -7.78 3.11
CA GLN A 163 -21.21 -7.59 2.34
C GLN A 163 -20.29 -8.81 2.31
N TRP A 164 -20.70 -9.90 2.96
CA TRP A 164 -19.90 -11.13 2.89
C TRP A 164 -19.95 -11.72 1.49
N THR A 165 -18.84 -12.32 1.08
CA THR A 165 -18.78 -12.97 -0.23
C THR A 165 -19.55 -14.28 -0.25
N THR A 166 -19.91 -14.77 -1.44
CA THR A 166 -20.56 -16.09 -1.57
C THR A 166 -19.67 -17.26 -1.14
N GLN A 167 -18.37 -17.03 -1.02
CA GLN A 167 -17.41 -18.05 -0.55
C GLN A 167 -17.54 -18.32 0.95
N TYR A 168 -17.86 -17.28 1.73
CA TYR A 168 -18.01 -17.38 3.19
C TYR A 168 -19.31 -16.73 3.60
N LEU A 169 -20.23 -17.56 4.10
CA LEU A 169 -21.52 -17.12 4.60
C LEU A 169 -21.49 -16.97 6.13
N PRO A 170 -22.30 -16.09 6.70
CA PRO A 170 -22.41 -15.95 8.16
C PRO A 170 -22.76 -17.26 8.88
N SER A 171 -23.50 -18.15 8.21
CA SER A 171 -23.95 -19.46 8.72
C SER A 171 -22.94 -20.60 8.48
N ASN A 172 -21.83 -20.36 7.77
CA ASN A 172 -20.82 -21.41 7.62
C ASN A 172 -20.28 -21.81 9.00
N PHE A 173 -20.15 -23.11 9.25
CA PHE A 173 -19.58 -23.57 10.48
C PHE A 173 -18.08 -23.25 10.55
N LEU A 174 -17.65 -22.84 11.72
CA LEU A 174 -16.23 -22.53 11.97
C LEU A 174 -15.32 -23.71 11.62
N GLN A 175 -15.77 -24.93 11.91
CA GLN A 175 -15.04 -26.17 11.65
C GLN A 175 -14.96 -26.55 10.18
N ASP A 176 -15.80 -25.99 9.32
CA ASP A 176 -15.66 -26.15 7.86
C ASP A 176 -14.52 -25.30 7.30
N VAL A 177 -14.05 -24.32 8.07
CA VAL A 177 -12.98 -23.41 7.66
C VAL A 177 -11.68 -23.68 8.39
N PHE A 178 -11.73 -23.86 9.71
CA PHE A 178 -10.57 -24.07 10.56
C PHE A 178 -10.61 -25.42 11.26
N VAL A 179 -9.43 -26.07 11.37
CA VAL A 179 -9.27 -27.30 12.14
C VAL A 179 -9.12 -26.96 13.61
N ILE A 180 -10.19 -27.19 14.38
CA ILE A 180 -10.23 -26.89 15.81
C ILE A 180 -9.81 -28.12 16.60
N PRO A 181 -8.79 -28.05 17.48
CA PRO A 181 -8.41 -29.16 18.37
C PRO A 181 -9.55 -29.59 19.28
N ASN A 182 -9.66 -30.90 19.52
CA ASN A 182 -10.71 -31.45 20.38
C ASN A 182 -10.68 -30.89 21.81
N SER A 183 -9.49 -30.62 22.36
CA SER A 183 -9.31 -29.97 23.66
C SER A 183 -10.03 -28.61 23.76
N LEU A 184 -10.14 -27.95 22.65
CA LEU A 184 -10.86 -26.71 22.53
C LEU A 184 -12.37 -26.91 22.29
N LEU A 185 -12.86 -28.06 21.90
CA LEU A 185 -14.27 -28.36 21.63
C LEU A 185 -14.99 -28.94 22.86
N THR A 186 -14.28 -29.66 23.74
CA THR A 186 -14.88 -30.44 24.84
C THR A 186 -15.51 -29.62 25.96
N ASP A 187 -15.17 -28.34 26.09
CA ASP A 187 -15.62 -27.48 27.17
C ASP A 187 -16.64 -26.40 26.72
N GLY A 188 -17.33 -26.61 25.60
CA GLY A 188 -18.22 -25.60 25.02
C GLY A 188 -17.49 -24.29 24.76
N ILE A 189 -16.34 -24.42 24.07
CA ILE A 189 -15.33 -23.37 23.97
C ILE A 189 -15.77 -22.15 23.28
N LEU A 190 -16.48 -22.37 22.26
CA LEU A 190 -16.63 -21.38 21.27
C LEU A 190 -17.96 -20.70 21.41
N ASP A 191 -18.88 -21.27 22.17
CA ASP A 191 -20.20 -20.72 22.27
C ASP A 191 -20.67 -20.48 23.71
N ASN A 192 -21.47 -19.45 23.89
CA ASN A 192 -22.34 -19.27 25.05
C ASN A 192 -23.57 -20.18 24.99
N ASP A 193 -23.79 -20.88 23.87
CA ASP A 193 -25.02 -21.63 23.57
C ASP A 193 -24.73 -23.13 23.32
N SER A 194 -24.41 -23.85 24.38
CA SER A 194 -24.79 -25.25 24.66
C SER A 194 -24.53 -26.37 23.64
N GLU A 195 -24.11 -26.20 22.40
CA GLU A 195 -23.80 -27.30 21.48
C GLU A 195 -22.38 -27.22 20.91
N PRO A 196 -21.45 -28.10 21.35
CA PRO A 196 -20.09 -28.14 20.83
C PRO A 196 -20.06 -28.33 19.30
N GLY A 197 -19.30 -27.48 18.59
CA GLY A 197 -19.09 -27.64 17.16
C GLY A 197 -20.11 -26.98 16.25
N LYS A 198 -21.02 -26.18 16.77
CA LYS A 198 -22.01 -25.41 15.97
C LYS A 198 -21.71 -23.93 15.84
N ASP A 199 -20.52 -23.52 16.27
CA ASP A 199 -20.10 -22.13 16.03
C ASP A 199 -20.00 -21.81 14.55
N THR A 200 -20.54 -20.66 14.19
CA THR A 200 -20.50 -20.15 12.83
C THR A 200 -19.40 -19.08 12.68
N LEU A 201 -19.04 -18.74 11.47
CA LEU A 201 -18.15 -17.61 11.22
C LEU A 201 -18.70 -16.30 11.80
N MET A 202 -20.02 -16.12 11.81
CA MET A 202 -20.66 -14.96 12.44
C MET A 202 -20.47 -14.97 13.95
N SER A 203 -20.65 -16.11 14.63
CA SER A 203 -20.50 -16.20 16.09
C SER A 203 -19.04 -15.90 16.51
N THR A 204 -18.04 -16.29 15.72
CA THR A 204 -16.63 -15.99 16.04
C THR A 204 -16.36 -14.48 16.17
N LEU A 205 -17.04 -13.64 15.39
CA LEU A 205 -16.87 -12.20 15.44
C LEU A 205 -17.40 -11.56 16.74
N THR A 206 -18.12 -12.34 17.54
CA THR A 206 -18.66 -11.91 18.83
C THR A 206 -17.88 -12.41 20.03
N TYR A 207 -16.89 -13.27 19.84
CA TYR A 207 -16.09 -13.85 20.92
C TYR A 207 -15.45 -12.79 21.80
N GLN A 208 -15.56 -12.96 23.10
CA GLN A 208 -15.04 -12.00 24.09
C GLN A 208 -13.55 -12.19 24.35
N GLY A 209 -13.09 -13.44 24.26
CA GLY A 209 -11.72 -13.79 24.63
C GLY A 209 -11.56 -14.00 26.14
N GLY A 210 -10.30 -14.03 26.59
CA GLY A 210 -9.98 -14.20 28.01
C GLY A 210 -8.52 -14.61 28.23
N THR A 211 -8.19 -14.84 29.49
CA THR A 211 -6.79 -15.17 29.91
C THR A 211 -6.46 -16.65 29.85
N THR A 212 -7.43 -17.51 29.64
CA THR A 212 -7.26 -18.97 29.50
C THR A 212 -6.79 -19.33 28.08
N LEU A 213 -6.41 -20.60 27.85
CA LEU A 213 -6.13 -21.12 26.50
C LEU A 213 -7.33 -20.93 25.57
N LYS A 214 -8.53 -21.28 26.08
CA LYS A 214 -9.83 -21.02 25.44
C LYS A 214 -10.00 -19.56 25.04
N GLY A 215 -9.87 -18.64 26.00
CA GLY A 215 -10.02 -17.22 25.73
C GLY A 215 -9.02 -16.69 24.69
N ALA A 216 -7.79 -17.21 24.69
CA ALA A 216 -6.81 -16.88 23.68
C ALA A 216 -7.18 -17.44 22.29
N ALA A 217 -7.73 -18.65 22.23
CA ALA A 217 -8.25 -19.22 20.97
C ALA A 217 -9.42 -18.39 20.43
N GLN A 218 -10.31 -17.92 21.28
CA GLN A 218 -11.39 -17.00 20.91
C GLN A 218 -10.85 -15.69 20.32
N ILE A 219 -9.84 -15.08 20.93
CA ILE A 219 -9.19 -13.88 20.40
C ILE A 219 -8.59 -14.14 19.01
N LEU A 220 -7.87 -15.27 18.86
CA LEU A 220 -7.30 -15.66 17.58
C LEU A 220 -8.37 -15.87 16.50
N LEU A 221 -9.39 -16.65 16.79
CA LEU A 221 -10.44 -17.00 15.82
C LEU A 221 -11.27 -15.77 15.41
N ARG A 222 -11.57 -14.87 16.34
CA ARG A 222 -12.22 -13.59 16.04
C ARG A 222 -11.38 -12.76 15.04
N ALA A 223 -10.09 -12.63 15.29
CA ALA A 223 -9.19 -11.89 14.43
C ALA A 223 -8.97 -12.59 13.08
N ALA A 224 -8.86 -13.92 13.08
CA ALA A 224 -8.67 -14.74 11.88
C ALA A 224 -9.90 -14.72 10.96
N SER A 225 -11.11 -14.79 11.52
CA SER A 225 -12.36 -14.70 10.74
C SER A 225 -12.48 -13.33 10.05
N ALA A 226 -12.12 -12.25 10.71
CA ALA A 226 -12.10 -10.94 10.06
C ALA A 226 -11.01 -10.86 8.97
N ALA A 227 -9.85 -11.46 9.19
CA ALA A 227 -8.79 -11.54 8.18
C ALA A 227 -9.22 -12.35 6.94
N LEU A 228 -9.88 -13.48 7.17
CA LEU A 228 -10.47 -14.32 6.11
C LEU A 228 -11.47 -13.55 5.25
N LEU A 229 -12.36 -12.81 5.89
CA LEU A 229 -13.38 -11.99 5.20
C LEU A 229 -12.75 -10.81 4.46
N ASN A 230 -11.72 -10.17 5.02
CA ASN A 230 -10.97 -9.13 4.34
C ASN A 230 -10.34 -9.65 3.05
N GLU A 231 -9.67 -10.81 3.10
CA GLU A 231 -9.05 -11.42 1.92
C GLU A 231 -10.09 -11.79 0.87
N ALA A 232 -11.18 -12.45 1.29
CA ALA A 232 -12.25 -12.85 0.39
C ALA A 232 -12.96 -11.66 -0.29
N TYR A 233 -13.17 -10.58 0.46
CA TYR A 233 -13.88 -9.40 -0.03
C TYR A 233 -13.04 -8.59 -1.02
N TYR A 234 -11.76 -8.35 -0.71
CA TYR A 234 -10.91 -7.52 -1.56
C TYR A 234 -10.33 -8.28 -2.75
N GLY A 235 -10.33 -9.62 -2.73
CA GLY A 235 -9.74 -10.45 -3.78
C GLY A 235 -8.25 -10.14 -4.01
N LYS A 236 -7.56 -9.72 -2.99
CA LYS A 236 -6.17 -9.31 -2.96
C LYS A 236 -5.50 -10.02 -1.80
N SER A 237 -4.24 -10.38 -1.95
CA SER A 237 -3.50 -11.05 -0.87
C SER A 237 -3.55 -10.23 0.42
N TYR A 238 -4.03 -10.84 1.49
CA TYR A 238 -3.99 -10.26 2.83
C TYR A 238 -2.54 -9.98 3.22
N PRO A 239 -2.22 -8.83 3.82
CA PRO A 239 -0.84 -8.49 4.14
C PRO A 239 -0.14 -9.59 4.96
N GLY A 240 0.87 -10.23 4.38
CA GLY A 240 1.58 -11.36 4.99
C GLY A 240 0.91 -12.72 4.87
N ALA A 241 -0.14 -12.83 4.05
CA ALA A 241 -0.70 -14.10 3.61
C ALA A 241 -0.88 -14.07 2.08
N PRO A 242 -0.15 -14.90 1.32
CA PRO A 242 -0.20 -14.88 -0.13
C PRO A 242 -1.51 -15.43 -0.72
N SER A 243 -2.30 -16.14 0.07
CA SER A 243 -3.61 -16.67 -0.32
C SER A 243 -4.48 -16.99 0.89
N LEU A 244 -5.78 -17.22 0.65
CA LEU A 244 -6.74 -17.71 1.64
C LEU A 244 -6.30 -19.04 2.26
N GLU A 245 -5.83 -19.97 1.43
CA GLU A 245 -5.36 -21.29 1.89
C GLU A 245 -4.17 -21.16 2.83
N TYR A 246 -3.24 -20.26 2.53
CA TYR A 246 -2.11 -19.96 3.40
C TYR A 246 -2.56 -19.38 4.75
N LEU A 247 -3.53 -18.45 4.73
CA LEU A 247 -4.08 -17.87 5.95
C LEU A 247 -4.71 -18.94 6.82
N VAL A 248 -5.58 -19.79 6.25
CA VAL A 248 -6.25 -20.88 6.95
C VAL A 248 -5.23 -21.90 7.50
N ALA A 249 -4.27 -22.32 6.67
CA ALA A 249 -3.23 -23.26 7.09
C ALA A 249 -2.40 -22.71 8.27
N ARG A 250 -2.05 -21.44 8.24
CA ARG A 250 -1.31 -20.77 9.32
C ARG A 250 -2.10 -20.74 10.62
N VAL A 251 -3.41 -20.45 10.56
CA VAL A 251 -4.29 -20.52 11.72
C VAL A 251 -4.36 -21.95 12.28
N ASN A 252 -4.56 -22.93 11.42
CA ASN A 252 -4.65 -24.34 11.81
C ASN A 252 -3.38 -24.85 12.50
N VAL A 253 -2.19 -24.50 11.97
CA VAL A 253 -0.90 -24.86 12.60
C VAL A 253 -0.78 -24.26 14.00
N VAL A 254 -1.20 -23.01 14.16
CA VAL A 254 -1.13 -22.33 15.46
C VAL A 254 -2.16 -22.90 16.42
N LEU A 255 -3.39 -23.19 15.97
CA LEU A 255 -4.42 -23.83 16.81
C LEU A 255 -3.95 -25.22 17.30
N ALA A 256 -3.34 -26.03 16.41
CA ALA A 256 -2.82 -27.35 16.75
C ALA A 256 -1.66 -27.31 17.77
N SER A 257 -1.00 -26.18 17.95
CA SER A 257 0.07 -26.04 18.95
C SER A 257 -0.44 -26.05 20.39
N GLU A 258 -1.72 -25.79 20.61
CA GLU A 258 -2.35 -25.59 21.92
C GLU A 258 -1.56 -24.62 22.83
N ASN A 259 -0.90 -23.63 22.20
CA ASN A 259 -0.04 -22.68 22.88
C ASN A 259 -0.67 -21.28 22.91
N LYS A 260 -1.08 -20.89 24.12
CA LYS A 260 -1.71 -19.57 24.37
C LYS A 260 -0.88 -18.41 23.84
N ALA A 261 0.44 -18.41 24.02
CA ALA A 261 1.29 -17.31 23.56
C ALA A 261 1.30 -17.21 22.04
N GLN A 262 1.35 -18.32 21.33
CA GLN A 262 1.28 -18.34 19.87
C GLN A 262 -0.08 -17.85 19.37
N TYR A 263 -1.17 -18.19 20.07
CA TYR A 263 -2.51 -17.68 19.73
C TYR A 263 -2.57 -16.16 19.78
N ILE A 264 -2.08 -15.57 20.86
CA ILE A 264 -2.07 -14.11 21.04
C ILE A 264 -1.15 -13.41 20.03
N VAL A 265 0.03 -14.00 19.74
CA VAL A 265 0.96 -13.43 18.73
C VAL A 265 0.31 -13.40 17.35
N LEU A 266 -0.32 -14.50 16.92
CA LEU A 266 -0.97 -14.55 15.61
C LEU A 266 -2.22 -13.66 15.57
N ALA A 267 -2.99 -13.60 16.65
CA ALA A 267 -4.14 -12.70 16.75
C ALA A 267 -3.70 -11.23 16.60
N GLY A 268 -2.67 -10.80 17.32
CA GLY A 268 -2.12 -9.44 17.20
C GLY A 268 -1.63 -9.11 15.79
N TYR A 269 -1.06 -10.09 15.10
CA TYR A 269 -0.70 -9.95 13.69
C TYR A 269 -1.94 -9.67 12.81
N PHE A 270 -3.02 -10.45 12.95
CA PHE A 270 -4.25 -10.21 12.21
C PHE A 270 -4.92 -8.89 12.61
N GLU A 271 -4.98 -8.56 13.90
CA GLU A 271 -5.56 -7.30 14.37
C GLU A 271 -4.88 -6.08 13.74
N LYS A 272 -3.54 -6.10 13.65
CA LYS A 272 -2.79 -5.04 12.97
C LYS A 272 -3.31 -4.79 11.56
N TRP A 273 -3.51 -5.85 10.77
CA TRP A 273 -3.93 -5.73 9.38
C TRP A 273 -5.44 -5.54 9.23
N ASN A 274 -6.25 -6.09 10.13
CA ASN A 274 -7.69 -5.84 10.16
C ASN A 274 -8.02 -4.37 10.47
N ASN A 275 -7.17 -3.67 11.20
CA ASN A 275 -7.31 -2.23 11.43
C ASN A 275 -6.93 -1.37 10.22
N GLY A 276 -6.36 -1.99 9.20
CA GLY A 276 -5.86 -1.29 8.02
C GLY A 276 -4.55 -0.54 8.30
N VAL A 277 -3.82 -0.26 7.23
CA VAL A 277 -2.64 0.60 7.28
C VAL A 277 -2.88 1.76 6.33
N ARG A 278 -3.06 2.95 6.89
CA ARG A 278 -3.06 4.21 6.16
C ARG A 278 -1.71 4.87 6.42
N THR A 279 -1.00 5.25 5.39
CA THR A 279 0.05 6.26 5.54
C THR A 279 -0.64 7.52 6.04
N ALA A 280 -0.20 8.06 7.16
CA ALA A 280 -0.59 9.40 7.55
C ALA A 280 -0.24 10.30 6.36
N LEU A 281 -1.24 10.95 5.79
CA LEU A 281 -1.03 12.06 4.86
C LEU A 281 -0.27 13.09 5.66
N ALA A 282 1.01 13.27 5.35
CA ALA A 282 1.86 14.28 5.95
C ALA A 282 1.37 15.69 5.60
#